data_f144b8f4147943042578cce1826a142d
#
_entry.id   f144b8f4147943042578cce1826a142d
#
_cell.length_a   1.000
_cell.length_b   1.000
_cell.length_c   1.000
_cell.angle_alpha   90.00
_cell.angle_beta   90.00
_cell.angle_gamma   90.00
#
_symmetry.space_group_name_H-M   'P 1'
#
loop_
_entity.id
_entity.type
_entity.pdbx_description
1 polymer ?
#
loop_
_entity_poly.entity_id
_entity_poly.type
_entity_poly.pdbx_seq_one_letter_code
_entity_poly.pdbx_strand_id
1 'polypeptide(L)'
;ENNNNKSNLEFFDAYILLITNSLKKNNFEKAEKFLNQSLKFQNQNRFNLVIFESLRQYIYTFKNKKILSNKKNFGNISIINQAFQRCYLKKDSARSSFLNLINNPDGDYSRYVFFYINYLIQNKKIEEAREVVGQLEYINSTLLLTQSKSWIENNEFKKFNKIFSCNNHNDIVSEFLFLISNLYSSQDNFEKSNFYLNLSNYLNPKFILNLSLVAENFYLNQDYEKVKKVLKNFDKENEFYYWFRIKKETQIIINENGYEEGIDYISSKFRKIDNPNLKMVFDIANFYKNSKNYKKAIEYYTKIIASLSEDSEIKSDLLYRRGGSYERLGNYKKADEDLLLSLKIKPDEAYVLNYLAYSWLERDYQVDEAIEMLEKAYALRNDDPYI
;
A
#
# COMPACT_ATOMS: atom_id res chain seq x y z
N GLU A 1 -45.61 7.26 -7.51
CA GLU A 1 -46.65 6.95 -6.50
C GLU A 1 -46.13 7.30 -5.13
N ASN A 2 -46.97 8.05 -4.41
CA ASN A 2 -46.67 8.69 -3.13
C ASN A 2 -46.26 7.66 -2.06
N ASN A 3 -45.02 7.62 -1.67
CA ASN A 3 -44.63 7.14 -0.36
C ASN A 3 -43.82 8.22 0.34
N ASN A 4 -44.54 9.13 1.01
CA ASN A 4 -44.07 10.03 2.06
C ASN A 4 -43.68 9.22 3.33
N ASN A 5 -43.02 8.09 3.19
CA ASN A 5 -42.37 7.46 4.31
C ASN A 5 -41.04 8.16 4.52
N LYS A 6 -41.04 9.13 5.48
CA LYS A 6 -39.83 9.54 6.19
C LYS A 6 -39.23 8.28 6.84
N SER A 7 -38.46 7.51 6.08
CA SER A 7 -37.63 6.42 6.63
C SER A 7 -36.56 7.08 7.49
N ASN A 8 -36.85 7.27 8.75
CA ASN A 8 -35.86 7.58 9.77
C ASN A 8 -35.03 6.34 9.95
N LEU A 9 -33.95 6.24 9.13
CA LEU A 9 -33.00 5.18 9.31
C LEU A 9 -32.34 5.30 10.67
N GLU A 10 -32.11 4.18 11.34
CA GLU A 10 -31.58 4.13 12.71
C GLU A 10 -30.06 4.09 12.75
N PHE A 11 -29.40 3.91 11.59
CA PHE A 11 -27.96 3.70 11.50
C PHE A 11 -27.29 4.69 10.55
N PHE A 12 -26.12 5.20 10.94
CA PHE A 12 -25.30 6.09 10.12
C PHE A 12 -24.93 5.46 8.77
N ASP A 13 -24.50 4.20 8.78
CA ASP A 13 -24.06 3.47 7.58
C ASP A 13 -25.17 3.33 6.52
N ALA A 14 -26.43 3.22 6.94
CA ALA A 14 -27.55 3.18 6.00
C ALA A 14 -27.68 4.51 5.23
N TYR A 15 -27.42 5.65 5.87
CA TYR A 15 -27.37 6.94 5.17
C TYR A 15 -26.16 7.00 4.22
N ILE A 16 -24.99 6.48 4.64
CA ILE A 16 -23.81 6.44 3.77
C ILE A 16 -24.09 5.63 2.50
N LEU A 17 -24.76 4.49 2.60
CA LEU A 17 -25.22 3.71 1.44
C LEU A 17 -26.12 4.55 0.50
N LEU A 18 -27.10 5.28 1.05
CA LEU A 18 -28.01 6.12 0.26
C LEU A 18 -27.28 7.30 -0.40
N ILE A 19 -26.35 7.92 0.31
CA ILE A 19 -25.49 9.00 -0.20
C ILE A 19 -24.66 8.46 -1.37
N THR A 20 -23.99 7.34 -1.16
CA THR A 20 -23.14 6.69 -2.18
C THR A 20 -23.95 6.34 -3.45
N ASN A 21 -25.14 5.76 -3.29
CA ASN A 21 -26.03 5.47 -4.42
C ASN A 21 -26.51 6.74 -5.14
N SER A 22 -26.75 7.83 -4.40
CA SER A 22 -27.14 9.12 -4.98
C SER A 22 -25.98 9.74 -5.78
N LEU A 23 -24.76 9.67 -5.25
CA LEU A 23 -23.54 10.11 -5.95
C LEU A 23 -23.32 9.30 -7.23
N LYS A 24 -23.46 7.98 -7.18
CA LYS A 24 -23.35 7.10 -8.36
C LYS A 24 -24.29 7.51 -9.49
N LYS A 25 -25.47 8.05 -9.14
CA LYS A 25 -26.51 8.53 -10.06
C LYS A 25 -26.38 10.01 -10.42
N ASN A 26 -25.28 10.69 -10.05
CA ASN A 26 -25.07 12.12 -10.24
C ASN A 26 -26.11 13.01 -9.55
N ASN A 27 -26.85 12.51 -8.55
CA ASN A 27 -27.87 13.25 -7.84
C ASN A 27 -27.31 13.87 -6.54
N PHE A 28 -26.59 14.99 -6.69
CA PHE A 28 -25.94 15.67 -5.56
C PHE A 28 -26.94 16.25 -4.55
N GLU A 29 -28.12 16.68 -5.00
CA GLU A 29 -29.16 17.23 -4.11
C GLU A 29 -29.72 16.13 -3.19
N LYS A 30 -29.97 14.95 -3.75
CA LYS A 30 -30.42 13.80 -2.97
C LYS A 30 -29.33 13.30 -2.02
N ALA A 31 -28.06 13.32 -2.45
CA ALA A 31 -26.93 13.00 -1.60
C ALA A 31 -26.83 13.98 -0.41
N GLU A 32 -26.93 15.29 -0.66
CA GLU A 32 -26.95 16.33 0.38
C GLU A 32 -28.14 16.18 1.34
N LYS A 33 -29.35 15.88 0.82
CA LYS A 33 -30.52 15.60 1.65
C LYS A 33 -30.29 14.45 2.63
N PHE A 34 -29.74 13.31 2.15
CA PHE A 34 -29.44 12.18 3.01
C PHE A 34 -28.31 12.48 4.00
N LEU A 35 -27.30 13.26 3.59
CA LEU A 35 -26.26 13.71 4.49
C LEU A 35 -26.84 14.54 5.63
N ASN A 36 -27.69 15.51 5.34
CA ASN A 36 -28.37 16.34 6.36
C ASN A 36 -29.23 15.50 7.31
N GLN A 37 -29.89 14.45 6.81
CA GLN A 37 -30.64 13.52 7.65
C GLN A 37 -29.75 12.69 8.57
N SER A 38 -28.52 12.43 8.16
CA SER A 38 -27.54 11.69 8.97
C SER A 38 -26.86 12.53 10.06
N LEU A 39 -27.13 13.85 10.11
CA LEU A 39 -26.51 14.80 11.04
C LEU A 39 -26.64 14.38 12.51
N LYS A 40 -27.75 13.76 12.90
CA LYS A 40 -27.98 13.23 14.26
C LYS A 40 -26.96 12.18 14.71
N PHE A 41 -26.26 11.54 13.79
CA PHE A 41 -25.26 10.50 14.08
C PHE A 41 -23.80 10.99 14.04
N GLN A 42 -23.55 12.22 13.54
CA GLN A 42 -22.19 12.68 13.27
C GLN A 42 -21.27 12.70 14.51
N ASN A 43 -21.85 12.94 15.70
CA ASN A 43 -21.10 13.07 16.95
C ASN A 43 -21.11 11.78 17.80
N GLN A 44 -21.65 10.67 17.31
CA GLN A 44 -21.67 9.40 18.05
C GLN A 44 -20.26 8.81 18.22
N ASN A 45 -19.37 9.02 17.23
CA ASN A 45 -17.97 8.68 17.31
C ASN A 45 -17.15 9.54 16.34
N ARG A 46 -15.82 9.50 16.49
CA ARG A 46 -14.90 10.30 15.69
C ARG A 46 -14.96 9.97 14.19
N PHE A 47 -15.12 8.70 13.83
CA PHE A 47 -15.21 8.29 12.41
C PHE A 47 -16.46 8.84 11.75
N ASN A 48 -17.63 8.77 12.40
CA ASN A 48 -18.87 9.35 11.86
C ASN A 48 -18.70 10.84 11.56
N LEU A 49 -18.04 11.58 12.46
CA LEU A 49 -17.78 13.00 12.27
C LEU A 49 -16.86 13.26 11.06
N VAL A 50 -15.77 12.50 10.93
CA VAL A 50 -14.83 12.61 9.82
C VAL A 50 -15.52 12.30 8.49
N ILE A 51 -16.29 11.22 8.44
CA ILE A 51 -17.02 10.79 7.23
C ILE A 51 -18.07 11.83 6.84
N PHE A 52 -18.87 12.28 7.79
CA PHE A 52 -19.89 13.30 7.57
C PHE A 52 -19.30 14.58 6.98
N GLU A 53 -18.28 15.14 7.63
CA GLU A 53 -17.68 16.41 7.23
C GLU A 53 -16.92 16.29 5.89
N SER A 54 -16.27 15.18 5.63
CA SER A 54 -15.59 14.95 4.36
C SER A 54 -16.58 14.82 3.21
N LEU A 55 -17.66 14.05 3.38
CA LEU A 55 -18.72 13.94 2.39
C LEU A 55 -19.44 15.28 2.16
N ARG A 56 -19.65 16.09 3.22
CA ARG A 56 -20.19 17.44 3.11
C ARG A 56 -19.32 18.33 2.22
N GLN A 57 -18.00 18.28 2.41
CA GLN A 57 -17.07 19.03 1.59
C GLN A 57 -17.07 18.55 0.13
N TYR A 58 -17.06 17.25 -0.11
CA TYR A 58 -17.10 16.69 -1.47
C TYR A 58 -18.39 16.99 -2.19
N ILE A 59 -19.55 16.72 -1.58
CA ILE A 59 -20.87 16.99 -2.18
C ILE A 59 -21.00 18.48 -2.51
N TYR A 60 -20.60 19.37 -1.59
CA TYR A 60 -20.60 20.80 -1.84
C TYR A 60 -19.72 21.17 -3.05
N THR A 61 -18.50 20.62 -3.10
CA THR A 61 -17.56 20.87 -4.18
C THR A 61 -18.09 20.39 -5.54
N PHE A 62 -18.69 19.21 -5.57
CA PHE A 62 -19.22 18.64 -6.82
C PHE A 62 -20.46 19.40 -7.32
N LYS A 63 -21.33 19.80 -6.42
CA LYS A 63 -22.55 20.54 -6.72
C LYS A 63 -22.28 21.98 -7.14
N ASN A 64 -21.48 22.71 -6.36
CA ASN A 64 -21.30 24.15 -6.49
C ASN A 64 -20.05 24.57 -7.28
N LYS A 65 -19.20 23.62 -7.66
CA LYS A 65 -17.90 23.87 -8.32
C LYS A 65 -16.98 24.83 -7.55
N LYS A 66 -17.08 24.79 -6.22
CA LYS A 66 -16.32 25.64 -5.28
C LYS A 66 -15.90 24.82 -4.07
N ILE A 67 -14.76 25.18 -3.46
CA ILE A 67 -14.32 24.60 -2.20
C ILE A 67 -15.11 25.26 -1.05
N LEU A 68 -15.58 24.44 -0.11
CA LEU A 68 -16.28 24.92 1.07
C LEU A 68 -15.29 25.69 1.99
N SER A 69 -15.62 26.95 2.32
CA SER A 69 -14.75 27.82 3.14
C SER A 69 -14.73 27.43 4.62
N ASN A 70 -15.91 27.18 5.19
CA ASN A 70 -16.05 26.81 6.60
C ASN A 70 -16.03 25.28 6.77
N LYS A 71 -14.87 24.71 7.03
CA LYS A 71 -14.63 23.28 7.14
C LYS A 71 -13.81 22.93 8.40
N LYS A 72 -14.14 21.79 9.00
CA LYS A 72 -13.32 21.24 10.08
C LYS A 72 -12.02 20.65 9.53
N ASN A 73 -10.96 20.72 10.32
CA ASN A 73 -9.66 20.13 9.99
C ASN A 73 -9.47 18.81 10.76
N PHE A 74 -9.15 17.76 10.01
CA PHE A 74 -8.87 16.42 10.52
C PHE A 74 -7.45 15.96 10.17
N GLY A 75 -6.49 16.90 10.15
CA GLY A 75 -5.10 16.60 9.83
C GLY A 75 -4.95 16.04 8.42
N ASN A 76 -4.29 14.91 8.32
CA ASN A 76 -3.93 14.27 7.04
C ASN A 76 -5.13 14.01 6.13
N ILE A 77 -6.29 13.62 6.68
CA ILE A 77 -7.52 13.41 5.89
C ILE A 77 -7.94 14.71 5.20
N SER A 78 -7.82 15.85 5.88
CA SER A 78 -8.16 17.16 5.29
C SER A 78 -7.19 17.56 4.18
N ILE A 79 -5.91 17.21 4.31
CA ILE A 79 -4.90 17.47 3.27
C ILE A 79 -5.23 16.65 2.02
N ILE A 80 -5.54 15.36 2.19
CA ILE A 80 -5.96 14.46 1.10
C ILE A 80 -7.22 15.00 0.41
N ASN A 81 -8.27 15.33 1.18
CA ASN A 81 -9.52 15.87 0.64
C ASN A 81 -9.28 17.16 -0.16
N GLN A 82 -8.40 18.04 0.30
CA GLN A 82 -8.06 19.27 -0.40
C GLN A 82 -7.34 19.01 -1.73
N ALA A 83 -6.40 18.07 -1.76
CA ALA A 83 -5.69 17.72 -2.98
C ALA A 83 -6.68 17.24 -4.07
N PHE A 84 -7.59 16.33 -3.72
CA PHE A 84 -8.60 15.84 -4.66
C PHE A 84 -9.65 16.88 -5.06
N GLN A 85 -10.10 17.75 -4.14
CA GLN A 85 -11.03 18.84 -4.48
C GLN A 85 -10.39 19.83 -5.45
N ARG A 86 -9.12 20.21 -5.24
CA ARG A 86 -8.38 21.09 -6.13
C ARG A 86 -8.15 20.44 -7.50
N CYS A 87 -7.82 19.14 -7.52
CA CYS A 87 -7.69 18.38 -8.75
C CYS A 87 -9.02 18.34 -9.53
N TYR A 88 -10.15 18.04 -8.87
CA TYR A 88 -11.48 18.04 -9.50
C TYR A 88 -11.86 19.39 -10.10
N LEU A 89 -11.54 20.46 -9.40
CA LEU A 89 -11.81 21.83 -9.84
C LEU A 89 -10.76 22.36 -10.82
N LYS A 90 -9.77 21.58 -11.21
CA LYS A 90 -8.65 21.97 -12.11
C LYS A 90 -7.94 23.24 -11.62
N LYS A 91 -7.73 23.37 -10.30
CA LYS A 91 -7.02 24.52 -9.74
C LYS A 91 -5.50 24.39 -9.96
N ASP A 92 -4.82 25.49 -10.23
CA ASP A 92 -3.35 25.52 -10.39
C ASP A 92 -2.63 24.98 -9.15
N SER A 93 -3.21 25.20 -7.97
CA SER A 93 -2.70 24.69 -6.69
C SER A 93 -2.90 23.18 -6.47
N ALA A 94 -3.47 22.43 -7.41
CA ALA A 94 -3.63 20.99 -7.29
C ALA A 94 -2.26 20.28 -7.25
N ARG A 95 -1.32 20.72 -8.12
CA ARG A 95 0.05 20.17 -8.16
C ARG A 95 0.76 20.33 -6.81
N SER A 96 0.81 21.55 -6.27
CA SER A 96 1.43 21.81 -4.97
C SER A 96 0.75 21.06 -3.83
N SER A 97 -0.56 20.82 -3.90
CA SER A 97 -1.29 20.04 -2.90
C SER A 97 -0.87 18.57 -2.90
N PHE A 98 -0.69 17.95 -4.06
CA PHE A 98 -0.17 16.59 -4.15
C PHE A 98 1.29 16.50 -3.69
N LEU A 99 2.15 17.45 -4.08
CA LEU A 99 3.55 17.48 -3.62
C LEU A 99 3.65 17.62 -2.11
N ASN A 100 2.88 18.53 -1.51
CA ASN A 100 2.85 18.70 -0.05
C ASN A 100 2.34 17.43 0.66
N LEU A 101 1.42 16.69 0.04
CA LEU A 101 0.91 15.45 0.58
C LEU A 101 1.95 14.33 0.55
N ILE A 102 2.60 14.09 -0.59
CA ILE A 102 3.53 12.98 -0.75
C ILE A 102 4.88 13.21 -0.05
N ASN A 103 5.25 14.47 0.20
CA ASN A 103 6.46 14.85 0.93
C ASN A 103 6.23 15.10 2.42
N ASN A 104 5.03 14.84 2.94
CA ASN A 104 4.73 15.03 4.35
C ASN A 104 5.39 13.89 5.17
N PRO A 105 6.27 14.21 6.15
CA PRO A 105 6.94 13.19 6.96
C PRO A 105 6.02 12.52 8.00
N ASP A 106 4.83 13.07 8.25
CA ASP A 106 3.92 12.63 9.32
C ASP A 106 3.13 11.34 8.99
N GLY A 107 3.48 10.61 7.93
CA GLY A 107 2.82 9.36 7.58
C GLY A 107 3.28 8.75 6.25
N ASP A 108 2.83 7.52 5.99
CA ASP A 108 3.04 6.87 4.69
C ASP A 108 1.99 7.32 3.66
N TYR A 109 2.45 8.16 2.74
CA TYR A 109 1.64 8.66 1.62
C TYR A 109 2.00 8.00 0.28
N SER A 110 2.69 6.88 0.28
CA SER A 110 3.14 6.17 -0.92
C SER A 110 1.99 5.91 -1.91
N ARG A 111 0.79 5.59 -1.41
CA ARG A 111 -0.41 5.44 -2.24
C ARG A 111 -0.73 6.71 -3.06
N TYR A 112 -0.51 7.89 -2.47
CA TYR A 112 -0.84 9.17 -3.13
C TYR A 112 0.16 9.60 -4.19
N VAL A 113 1.34 8.98 -4.24
CA VAL A 113 2.28 9.11 -5.37
C VAL A 113 1.61 8.62 -6.66
N PHE A 114 0.83 7.53 -6.62
CA PHE A 114 0.04 7.08 -7.76
C PHE A 114 -0.93 8.16 -8.27
N PHE A 115 -1.66 8.81 -7.38
CA PHE A 115 -2.62 9.84 -7.77
C PHE A 115 -1.93 11.10 -8.30
N TYR A 116 -0.73 11.42 -7.79
CA TYR A 116 0.07 12.49 -8.33
C TYR A 116 0.58 12.17 -9.74
N ILE A 117 1.11 10.98 -9.98
CA ILE A 117 1.50 10.50 -11.32
C ILE A 117 0.28 10.56 -12.26
N ASN A 118 -0.86 10.06 -11.83
CA ASN A 118 -2.10 10.12 -12.61
C ASN A 118 -2.50 11.56 -12.95
N TYR A 119 -2.41 12.49 -11.99
CA TYR A 119 -2.61 13.93 -12.23
C TYR A 119 -1.66 14.48 -13.28
N LEU A 120 -0.37 14.17 -13.22
CA LEU A 120 0.62 14.60 -14.21
C LEU A 120 0.28 14.09 -15.62
N ILE A 121 -0.07 12.80 -15.73
CA ILE A 121 -0.49 12.18 -17.00
C ILE A 121 -1.72 12.88 -17.58
N GLN A 122 -2.76 13.13 -16.75
CA GLN A 122 -3.98 13.80 -17.20
C GLN A 122 -3.73 15.25 -17.67
N ASN A 123 -2.69 15.89 -17.14
CA ASN A 123 -2.27 17.24 -17.55
C ASN A 123 -1.16 17.26 -18.60
N LYS A 124 -0.87 16.11 -19.25
CA LYS A 124 0.13 15.94 -20.31
C LYS A 124 1.57 16.25 -19.86
N LYS A 125 1.85 16.17 -18.57
CA LYS A 125 3.18 16.39 -17.96
C LYS A 125 3.92 15.06 -17.86
N ILE A 126 4.19 14.45 -19.00
CA ILE A 126 4.74 13.08 -19.08
C ILE A 126 6.15 13.00 -18.50
N GLU A 127 7.00 13.99 -18.82
CA GLU A 127 8.40 13.99 -18.35
C GLU A 127 8.48 14.15 -16.83
N GLU A 128 7.67 15.03 -16.20
CA GLU A 128 7.57 15.10 -14.74
C GLU A 128 7.10 13.76 -14.15
N ALA A 129 6.17 13.06 -14.80
CA ALA A 129 5.72 11.74 -14.33
C ALA A 129 6.85 10.69 -14.41
N ARG A 130 7.72 10.75 -15.45
CA ARG A 130 8.90 9.90 -15.57
C ARG A 130 9.93 10.16 -14.48
N GLU A 131 10.17 11.43 -14.15
CA GLU A 131 11.07 11.82 -13.05
C GLU A 131 10.60 11.26 -11.71
N VAL A 132 9.30 11.40 -11.38
CA VAL A 132 8.72 10.83 -10.16
C VAL A 132 8.88 9.31 -10.12
N VAL A 133 8.60 8.65 -11.24
CA VAL A 133 8.70 7.18 -11.36
C VAL A 133 10.15 6.70 -11.33
N GLY A 134 11.09 7.49 -11.85
CA GLY A 134 12.53 7.20 -11.82
C GLY A 134 13.08 7.04 -10.40
N GLN A 135 12.48 7.73 -9.43
CA GLN A 135 12.83 7.63 -8.01
C GLN A 135 12.21 6.41 -7.31
N LEU A 136 11.25 5.73 -7.95
CA LEU A 136 10.60 4.56 -7.38
C LEU A 136 11.44 3.31 -7.62
N GLU A 137 11.65 2.52 -6.59
CA GLU A 137 12.31 1.24 -6.68
C GLU A 137 11.28 0.10 -6.66
N TYR A 138 11.43 -0.90 -7.56
CA TYR A 138 10.50 -2.01 -7.66
C TYR A 138 10.36 -2.79 -6.35
N ILE A 139 11.47 -3.04 -5.66
CA ILE A 139 11.51 -3.93 -4.49
C ILE A 139 10.69 -3.36 -3.33
N ASN A 140 10.90 -2.08 -2.99
CA ASN A 140 10.28 -1.42 -1.83
C ASN A 140 8.95 -0.74 -2.17
N SER A 141 8.57 -0.70 -3.45
CA SER A 141 7.32 -0.06 -3.87
C SER A 141 6.10 -0.93 -3.58
N THR A 142 4.98 -0.26 -3.27
CA THR A 142 3.67 -0.93 -3.19
C THR A 142 3.27 -1.49 -4.56
N LEU A 143 2.34 -2.43 -4.58
CA LEU A 143 1.83 -3.03 -5.82
C LEU A 143 1.32 -1.96 -6.81
N LEU A 144 0.67 -0.92 -6.29
CA LEU A 144 0.15 0.19 -7.10
C LEU A 144 1.27 0.99 -7.77
N LEU A 145 2.35 1.27 -7.04
CA LEU A 145 3.49 2.01 -7.56
C LEU A 145 4.34 1.17 -8.53
N THR A 146 4.53 -0.11 -8.23
CA THR A 146 5.20 -1.06 -9.13
C THR A 146 4.49 -1.13 -10.49
N GLN A 147 3.15 -1.22 -10.46
CA GLN A 147 2.33 -1.18 -11.68
C GLN A 147 2.46 0.17 -12.40
N SER A 148 2.44 1.28 -11.66
CA SER A 148 2.57 2.63 -12.24
C SER A 148 3.91 2.81 -12.94
N LYS A 149 4.99 2.32 -12.33
CA LYS A 149 6.33 2.34 -12.91
C LYS A 149 6.37 1.57 -14.23
N SER A 150 5.85 0.33 -14.24
CA SER A 150 5.76 -0.48 -15.45
C SER A 150 4.95 0.23 -16.56
N TRP A 151 3.82 0.83 -16.24
CA TRP A 151 3.00 1.55 -17.25
C TRP A 151 3.72 2.78 -17.84
N ILE A 152 4.47 3.52 -17.04
CA ILE A 152 5.26 4.67 -17.52
C ILE A 152 6.40 4.20 -18.41
N GLU A 153 7.17 3.18 -17.97
CA GLU A 153 8.29 2.62 -18.73
C GLU A 153 7.86 2.06 -20.09
N ASN A 154 6.67 1.46 -20.15
CA ASN A 154 6.11 0.89 -21.38
C ASN A 154 5.23 1.88 -22.18
N ASN A 155 5.17 3.17 -21.81
CA ASN A 155 4.34 4.19 -22.46
C ASN A 155 2.84 3.91 -22.44
N GLU A 156 2.34 3.18 -21.45
CA GLU A 156 0.95 2.76 -21.32
C GLU A 156 0.07 3.79 -20.59
N PHE A 157 0.26 5.07 -20.85
CA PHE A 157 -0.37 6.19 -20.13
C PHE A 157 -1.90 6.13 -20.08
N LYS A 158 -2.54 5.53 -21.10
CA LYS A 158 -4.00 5.38 -21.13
C LYS A 158 -4.55 4.50 -20.01
N LYS A 159 -3.73 3.61 -19.43
CA LYS A 159 -4.15 2.73 -18.33
C LYS A 159 -4.47 3.51 -17.06
N PHE A 160 -3.75 4.60 -16.78
CA PHE A 160 -4.02 5.47 -15.63
C PHE A 160 -5.44 6.01 -15.65
N ASN A 161 -5.85 6.60 -16.78
CA ASN A 161 -7.17 7.20 -16.94
C ASN A 161 -8.32 6.19 -16.91
N LYS A 162 -8.03 4.91 -17.20
CA LYS A 162 -9.05 3.85 -17.13
C LYS A 162 -9.44 3.52 -15.71
N ILE A 163 -8.53 3.63 -14.73
CA ILE A 163 -8.77 3.21 -13.35
C ILE A 163 -9.12 4.36 -12.41
N PHE A 164 -8.65 5.59 -12.68
CA PHE A 164 -8.96 6.74 -11.85
C PHE A 164 -8.90 8.05 -12.65
N SER A 165 -9.80 8.97 -12.34
CA SER A 165 -9.75 10.35 -12.84
C SER A 165 -10.25 11.35 -11.81
N CYS A 166 -9.49 12.42 -11.57
CA CYS A 166 -9.95 13.55 -10.76
C CYS A 166 -11.19 14.25 -11.35
N ASN A 167 -11.47 14.08 -12.65
CA ASN A 167 -12.68 14.65 -13.26
C ASN A 167 -13.94 13.86 -12.93
N ASN A 168 -13.80 12.67 -12.34
CA ASN A 168 -14.91 11.81 -11.94
C ASN A 168 -15.08 11.83 -10.42
N HIS A 169 -16.15 12.43 -9.93
CA HIS A 169 -16.45 12.50 -8.50
C HIS A 169 -16.62 11.11 -7.86
N ASN A 170 -17.10 10.10 -8.63
CA ASN A 170 -17.22 8.73 -8.13
C ASN A 170 -15.85 8.12 -7.80
N ASP A 171 -14.84 8.40 -8.63
CA ASP A 171 -13.48 7.90 -8.39
C ASP A 171 -12.88 8.54 -7.14
N ILE A 172 -13.12 9.85 -6.93
CA ILE A 172 -12.66 10.57 -5.74
C ILE A 172 -13.32 10.04 -4.47
N VAL A 173 -14.64 9.90 -4.47
CA VAL A 173 -15.36 9.38 -3.28
C VAL A 173 -15.02 7.92 -3.04
N SER A 174 -14.80 7.13 -4.10
CA SER A 174 -14.30 5.76 -3.97
C SER A 174 -12.98 5.71 -3.21
N GLU A 175 -12.03 6.60 -3.54
CA GLU A 175 -10.74 6.68 -2.82
C GLU A 175 -10.92 7.13 -1.37
N PHE A 176 -11.79 8.11 -1.12
CA PHE A 176 -12.12 8.51 0.25
C PHE A 176 -12.70 7.34 1.07
N LEU A 177 -13.63 6.57 0.51
CA LEU A 177 -14.22 5.40 1.19
C LEU A 177 -13.17 4.29 1.40
N PHE A 178 -12.22 4.13 0.48
CA PHE A 178 -11.08 3.24 0.67
C PHE A 178 -10.20 3.71 1.86
N LEU A 179 -9.91 5.00 1.96
CA LEU A 179 -9.16 5.55 3.11
C LEU A 179 -9.87 5.25 4.44
N ILE A 180 -11.18 5.48 4.51
CA ILE A 180 -11.98 5.16 5.70
C ILE A 180 -11.93 3.66 6.01
N SER A 181 -12.03 2.80 5.00
CA SER A 181 -11.96 1.35 5.21
C SER A 181 -10.58 0.91 5.71
N ASN A 182 -9.51 1.51 5.21
CA ASN A 182 -8.16 1.23 5.69
C ASN A 182 -7.98 1.61 7.17
N LEU A 183 -8.56 2.74 7.60
CA LEU A 183 -8.56 3.14 9.02
C LEU A 183 -9.36 2.17 9.91
N TYR A 184 -10.46 1.61 9.43
CA TYR A 184 -11.18 0.57 10.17
C TYR A 184 -10.39 -0.76 10.20
N SER A 185 -9.74 -1.13 9.09
CA SER A 185 -8.90 -2.33 9.01
C SER A 185 -7.73 -2.27 9.99
N SER A 186 -7.07 -1.10 10.12
CA SER A 186 -5.97 -0.89 11.07
C SER A 186 -6.38 -0.96 12.55
N GLN A 187 -7.68 -1.00 12.84
CA GLN A 187 -8.26 -1.20 14.17
C GLN A 187 -8.94 -2.58 14.30
N ASP A 188 -8.61 -3.51 13.43
CA ASP A 188 -9.18 -4.86 13.35
C ASP A 188 -10.71 -4.90 13.19
N ASN A 189 -11.32 -3.78 12.80
CA ASN A 189 -12.75 -3.71 12.50
C ASN A 189 -13.02 -4.08 11.04
N PHE A 190 -12.79 -5.35 10.71
CA PHE A 190 -12.86 -5.86 9.34
C PHE A 190 -14.27 -5.81 8.74
N GLU A 191 -15.32 -5.93 9.54
CA GLU A 191 -16.70 -5.83 9.08
C GLU A 191 -17.00 -4.43 8.54
N LYS A 192 -16.67 -3.38 9.32
CA LYS A 192 -16.83 -1.98 8.89
C LYS A 192 -15.90 -1.66 7.71
N SER A 193 -14.65 -2.12 7.74
CA SER A 193 -13.73 -1.96 6.63
C SER A 193 -14.32 -2.53 5.34
N ASN A 194 -14.80 -3.77 5.35
CA ASN A 194 -15.41 -4.41 4.19
C ASN A 194 -16.69 -3.72 3.72
N PHE A 195 -17.49 -3.16 4.62
CA PHE A 195 -18.64 -2.35 4.26
C PHE A 195 -18.22 -1.14 3.40
N TYR A 196 -17.26 -0.34 3.85
CA TYR A 196 -16.76 0.84 3.11
C TYR A 196 -16.01 0.44 1.83
N LEU A 197 -15.29 -0.68 1.81
CA LEU A 197 -14.66 -1.22 0.60
C LEU A 197 -15.68 -1.60 -0.47
N ASN A 198 -16.81 -2.21 -0.08
CA ASN A 198 -17.89 -2.52 -1.00
C ASN A 198 -18.50 -1.26 -1.62
N LEU A 199 -18.68 -0.19 -0.84
CA LEU A 199 -19.12 1.09 -1.34
C LEU A 199 -18.09 1.76 -2.26
N SER A 200 -16.81 1.68 -1.91
CA SER A 200 -15.70 2.12 -2.76
C SER A 200 -15.72 1.42 -4.11
N ASN A 201 -15.80 0.09 -4.11
CA ASN A 201 -15.86 -0.72 -5.34
C ASN A 201 -17.14 -0.47 -6.15
N TYR A 202 -18.27 -0.22 -5.50
CA TYR A 202 -19.52 0.16 -6.18
C TYR A 202 -19.38 1.49 -6.94
N LEU A 203 -18.69 2.48 -6.39
CA LEU A 203 -18.42 3.75 -7.06
C LEU A 203 -17.41 3.59 -8.20
N ASN A 204 -16.29 2.92 -7.96
CA ASN A 204 -15.23 2.71 -8.95
C ASN A 204 -14.82 1.23 -9.04
N PRO A 205 -15.57 0.39 -9.76
CA PRO A 205 -15.25 -1.04 -9.92
C PRO A 205 -13.99 -1.29 -10.77
N LYS A 206 -13.46 -0.28 -11.42
CA LYS A 206 -12.25 -0.41 -12.27
C LYS A 206 -10.96 -0.36 -11.44
N PHE A 207 -11.01 0.16 -10.22
CA PHE A 207 -9.87 0.21 -9.33
C PHE A 207 -9.77 -1.10 -8.51
N ILE A 208 -9.56 -2.21 -9.24
CA ILE A 208 -9.57 -3.58 -8.70
C ILE A 208 -8.59 -3.74 -7.52
N LEU A 209 -7.49 -2.98 -7.50
CA LEU A 209 -6.51 -3.06 -6.40
C LEU A 209 -7.14 -2.83 -5.02
N ASN A 210 -8.23 -2.06 -4.91
CA ASN A 210 -8.91 -1.87 -3.63
C ASN A 210 -9.45 -3.18 -3.04
N LEU A 211 -9.69 -4.21 -3.88
CA LEU A 211 -10.07 -5.56 -3.42
C LEU A 211 -8.92 -6.30 -2.72
N SER A 212 -7.66 -5.83 -2.83
CA SER A 212 -6.55 -6.41 -2.07
C SER A 212 -6.76 -6.26 -0.56
N LEU A 213 -7.30 -5.12 -0.12
CA LEU A 213 -7.63 -4.91 1.30
C LEU A 213 -8.82 -5.78 1.75
N VAL A 214 -9.79 -6.06 0.86
CA VAL A 214 -10.87 -7.03 1.16
C VAL A 214 -10.28 -8.43 1.38
N ALA A 215 -9.34 -8.83 0.51
CA ALA A 215 -8.66 -10.12 0.65
C ALA A 215 -7.84 -10.17 1.95
N GLU A 216 -7.16 -9.07 2.31
CA GLU A 216 -6.39 -8.97 3.55
C GLU A 216 -7.29 -9.08 4.79
N ASN A 217 -8.39 -8.32 4.85
CA ASN A 217 -9.34 -8.38 5.96
C ASN A 217 -9.89 -9.79 6.18
N PHE A 218 -10.25 -10.50 5.11
CA PHE A 218 -10.70 -11.89 5.23
C PHE A 218 -9.56 -12.83 5.64
N TYR A 219 -8.34 -12.59 5.17
CA TYR A 219 -7.17 -13.39 5.55
C TYR A 219 -6.84 -13.23 7.04
N LEU A 220 -6.81 -12.00 7.56
CA LEU A 220 -6.58 -11.72 8.97
C LEU A 220 -7.69 -12.30 9.86
N ASN A 221 -8.93 -12.32 9.36
CA ASN A 221 -10.06 -12.98 10.01
C ASN A 221 -10.11 -14.52 9.77
N GLN A 222 -9.10 -15.10 9.15
CA GLN A 222 -8.97 -16.54 8.83
C GLN A 222 -10.12 -17.12 7.97
N ASP A 223 -10.86 -16.28 7.25
CA ASP A 223 -11.92 -16.70 6.33
C ASP A 223 -11.34 -16.96 4.93
N TYR A 224 -10.53 -18.01 4.82
CA TYR A 224 -9.78 -18.32 3.60
C TYR A 224 -10.66 -18.61 2.38
N GLU A 225 -11.87 -19.12 2.58
CA GLU A 225 -12.81 -19.34 1.48
C GLU A 225 -13.27 -18.02 0.85
N LYS A 226 -13.51 -16.97 1.65
CA LYS A 226 -13.81 -15.65 1.12
C LYS A 226 -12.58 -15.01 0.47
N VAL A 227 -11.38 -15.20 1.04
CA VAL A 227 -10.13 -14.77 0.38
C VAL A 227 -10.05 -15.36 -1.03
N LYS A 228 -10.15 -16.68 -1.16
CA LYS A 228 -10.10 -17.38 -2.46
C LYS A 228 -11.13 -16.84 -3.46
N LYS A 229 -12.35 -16.48 -3.01
CA LYS A 229 -13.37 -15.85 -3.86
C LYS A 229 -12.94 -14.45 -4.35
N VAL A 230 -12.43 -13.61 -3.46
CA VAL A 230 -11.95 -12.26 -3.82
C VAL A 230 -10.78 -12.35 -4.81
N LEU A 231 -9.84 -13.28 -4.57
CA LEU A 231 -8.65 -13.45 -5.40
C LEU A 231 -8.95 -13.84 -6.87
N LYS A 232 -10.14 -14.34 -7.17
CA LYS A 232 -10.56 -14.62 -8.57
C LYS A 232 -10.63 -13.36 -9.44
N ASN A 233 -10.75 -12.16 -8.83
CA ASN A 233 -10.72 -10.89 -9.55
C ASN A 233 -9.31 -10.49 -10.01
N PHE A 234 -8.26 -11.12 -9.49
CA PHE A 234 -6.88 -10.87 -9.85
C PHE A 234 -6.40 -11.92 -10.84
N ASP A 235 -6.69 -11.69 -12.10
CA ASP A 235 -6.41 -12.62 -13.19
C ASP A 235 -5.03 -12.44 -13.82
N LYS A 236 -4.71 -13.27 -14.82
CA LYS A 236 -3.41 -13.28 -15.49
C LYS A 236 -3.19 -12.10 -16.45
N GLU A 237 -4.22 -11.36 -16.82
CA GLU A 237 -4.09 -10.22 -17.73
C GLU A 237 -3.29 -9.08 -17.08
N ASN A 238 -3.29 -9.04 -15.76
CA ASN A 238 -2.44 -8.13 -14.99
C ASN A 238 -1.44 -8.93 -14.15
N GLU A 239 -0.20 -8.99 -14.59
CA GLU A 239 0.86 -9.78 -13.95
C GLU A 239 1.10 -9.42 -12.49
N PHE A 240 1.00 -8.12 -12.12
CA PHE A 240 1.18 -7.63 -10.75
C PHE A 240 0.07 -8.12 -9.83
N TYR A 241 -1.18 -8.05 -10.29
CA TYR A 241 -2.33 -8.51 -9.53
C TYR A 241 -2.36 -10.03 -9.45
N TYR A 242 -1.99 -10.71 -10.54
CA TYR A 242 -1.86 -12.16 -10.54
C TYR A 242 -0.77 -12.64 -9.58
N TRP A 243 0.38 -11.93 -9.53
CA TRP A 243 1.42 -12.24 -8.55
C TRP A 243 0.98 -11.99 -7.11
N PHE A 244 0.24 -10.92 -6.82
CA PHE A 244 -0.40 -10.70 -5.53
C PHE A 244 -1.31 -11.87 -5.15
N ARG A 245 -2.14 -12.35 -6.07
CA ARG A 245 -2.98 -13.53 -5.88
C ARG A 245 -2.15 -14.76 -5.53
N ILE A 246 -1.12 -15.08 -6.31
CA ILE A 246 -0.24 -16.22 -6.06
C ILE A 246 0.37 -16.14 -4.66
N LYS A 247 0.88 -14.98 -4.25
CA LYS A 247 1.46 -14.79 -2.90
C LYS A 247 0.43 -15.05 -1.80
N LYS A 248 -0.79 -14.53 -1.96
CA LYS A 248 -1.84 -14.71 -0.96
C LYS A 248 -2.33 -16.17 -0.89
N GLU A 249 -2.49 -16.82 -2.04
CA GLU A 249 -2.79 -18.26 -2.10
C GLU A 249 -1.68 -19.09 -1.44
N THR A 250 -0.41 -18.73 -1.66
CA THR A 250 0.73 -19.36 -0.97
C THR A 250 0.67 -19.23 0.55
N GLN A 251 0.35 -18.02 1.05
CA GLN A 251 0.21 -17.79 2.50
C GLN A 251 -0.90 -18.66 3.11
N ILE A 252 -2.03 -18.81 2.40
CA ILE A 252 -3.12 -19.70 2.83
C ILE A 252 -2.62 -21.16 2.89
N ILE A 253 -1.95 -21.63 1.84
CA ILE A 253 -1.41 -23.00 1.80
C ILE A 253 -0.40 -23.22 2.93
N ILE A 254 0.49 -22.25 3.21
CA ILE A 254 1.43 -22.34 4.32
C ILE A 254 0.70 -22.50 5.66
N ASN A 255 -0.38 -21.75 5.87
CA ASN A 255 -1.16 -21.83 7.12
C ASN A 255 -1.97 -23.13 7.24
N GLU A 256 -2.48 -23.66 6.12
CA GLU A 256 -3.28 -24.88 6.10
C GLU A 256 -2.43 -26.14 6.10
N ASN A 257 -1.32 -26.17 5.34
CA ASN A 257 -0.59 -27.38 4.99
C ASN A 257 0.92 -27.33 5.31
N GLY A 258 1.44 -26.15 5.67
CA GLY A 258 2.84 -25.94 6.00
C GLY A 258 3.72 -25.38 4.85
N TYR A 259 4.95 -25.07 5.22
CA TYR A 259 5.89 -24.35 4.33
C TYR A 259 6.27 -25.13 3.07
N GLU A 260 6.39 -26.45 3.14
CA GLU A 260 6.84 -27.28 1.99
C GLU A 260 5.85 -27.14 0.82
N GLU A 261 4.58 -27.39 1.07
CA GLU A 261 3.54 -27.28 0.02
C GLU A 261 3.38 -25.84 -0.49
N GLY A 262 3.49 -24.84 0.40
CA GLY A 262 3.45 -23.42 0.00
C GLY A 262 4.61 -23.06 -0.93
N ILE A 263 5.82 -23.50 -0.62
CA ILE A 263 7.01 -23.26 -1.46
C ILE A 263 6.90 -23.97 -2.81
N ASP A 264 6.40 -25.19 -2.83
CA ASP A 264 6.18 -25.92 -4.08
C ASP A 264 5.16 -25.22 -4.97
N TYR A 265 4.07 -24.74 -4.36
CA TYR A 265 3.05 -23.97 -5.06
C TYR A 265 3.63 -22.69 -5.70
N ILE A 266 4.23 -21.80 -4.89
CA ILE A 266 4.73 -20.51 -5.41
C ILE A 266 5.85 -20.72 -6.43
N SER A 267 6.75 -21.67 -6.19
CA SER A 267 7.84 -21.98 -7.10
C SER A 267 7.35 -22.51 -8.44
N SER A 268 6.29 -23.34 -8.44
CA SER A 268 5.66 -23.84 -9.66
C SER A 268 5.01 -22.74 -10.49
N LYS A 269 4.44 -21.72 -9.82
CA LYS A 269 3.84 -20.55 -10.49
C LYS A 269 4.92 -19.59 -11.01
N PHE A 270 5.96 -19.32 -10.19
CA PHE A 270 7.05 -18.44 -10.55
C PHE A 270 7.80 -18.93 -11.80
N ARG A 271 8.07 -20.24 -11.92
CA ARG A 271 8.72 -20.83 -13.11
C ARG A 271 7.92 -20.65 -14.42
N LYS A 272 6.65 -20.28 -14.36
CA LYS A 272 5.79 -20.02 -15.53
C LYS A 272 5.72 -18.54 -15.92
N ILE A 273 6.48 -17.69 -15.25
CA ILE A 273 6.59 -16.27 -15.57
C ILE A 273 7.85 -16.08 -16.40
N ASP A 274 7.68 -15.68 -17.66
CA ASP A 274 8.78 -15.58 -18.62
C ASP A 274 9.83 -14.53 -18.22
N ASN A 275 9.40 -13.35 -17.79
CA ASN A 275 10.28 -12.25 -17.39
C ASN A 275 9.86 -11.67 -16.03
N PRO A 276 10.16 -12.37 -14.92
CA PRO A 276 9.77 -11.88 -13.61
C PRO A 276 10.49 -10.56 -13.27
N ASN A 277 9.74 -9.56 -12.83
CA ASN A 277 10.35 -8.31 -12.37
C ASN A 277 11.09 -8.50 -11.03
N LEU A 278 11.95 -7.52 -10.68
CA LEU A 278 12.79 -7.60 -9.48
C LEU A 278 12.00 -7.82 -8.18
N LYS A 279 10.77 -7.29 -8.08
CA LYS A 279 9.91 -7.52 -6.91
C LYS A 279 9.46 -8.98 -6.80
N MET A 280 9.12 -9.62 -7.91
CA MET A 280 8.76 -11.05 -7.92
C MET A 280 9.96 -11.93 -7.54
N VAL A 281 11.16 -11.60 -8.03
CA VAL A 281 12.39 -12.29 -7.67
C VAL A 281 12.71 -12.12 -6.18
N PHE A 282 12.52 -10.92 -5.64
CA PHE A 282 12.69 -10.62 -4.22
C PHE A 282 11.67 -11.37 -3.35
N ASP A 283 10.41 -11.38 -3.75
CA ASP A 283 9.36 -12.11 -3.03
C ASP A 283 9.69 -13.62 -2.95
N ILE A 284 10.12 -14.25 -4.06
CA ILE A 284 10.47 -15.68 -4.06
C ILE A 284 11.71 -15.95 -3.20
N ALA A 285 12.71 -15.05 -3.20
CA ALA A 285 13.87 -15.15 -2.33
C ALA A 285 13.45 -15.15 -0.84
N ASN A 286 12.54 -14.26 -0.46
CA ASN A 286 12.00 -14.19 0.91
C ASN A 286 11.21 -15.45 1.29
N PHE A 287 10.40 -16.00 0.39
CA PHE A 287 9.70 -17.27 0.64
C PHE A 287 10.69 -18.40 0.91
N TYR A 288 11.77 -18.54 0.12
CA TYR A 288 12.80 -19.53 0.38
C TYR A 288 13.55 -19.28 1.69
N LYS A 289 13.88 -18.02 2.02
CA LYS A 289 14.50 -17.67 3.30
C LYS A 289 13.62 -18.08 4.48
N ASN A 290 12.33 -17.73 4.44
CA ASN A 290 11.37 -18.02 5.51
C ASN A 290 11.09 -19.52 5.68
N SER A 291 11.21 -20.30 4.61
CA SER A 291 11.16 -21.77 4.65
C SER A 291 12.50 -22.42 5.02
N LYS A 292 13.50 -21.63 5.45
CA LYS A 292 14.85 -22.08 5.80
C LYS A 292 15.64 -22.70 4.62
N ASN A 293 15.18 -22.52 3.37
CA ASN A 293 15.94 -22.93 2.19
C ASN A 293 16.94 -21.82 1.80
N TYR A 294 17.92 -21.61 2.68
CA TYR A 294 18.87 -20.51 2.56
C TYR A 294 19.73 -20.59 1.29
N LYS A 295 20.03 -21.78 0.79
CA LYS A 295 20.80 -21.95 -0.47
C LYS A 295 20.06 -21.28 -1.65
N LYS A 296 18.77 -21.57 -1.82
CA LYS A 296 17.96 -20.95 -2.87
C LYS A 296 17.72 -19.46 -2.62
N ALA A 297 17.51 -19.05 -1.37
CA ALA A 297 17.38 -17.64 -1.03
C ALA A 297 18.61 -16.83 -1.48
N ILE A 298 19.82 -17.33 -1.16
CA ILE A 298 21.10 -16.74 -1.57
C ILE A 298 21.20 -16.61 -3.09
N GLU A 299 20.82 -17.67 -3.83
CA GLU A 299 20.84 -17.64 -5.29
C GLU A 299 20.00 -16.48 -5.86
N TYR A 300 18.77 -16.31 -5.37
CA TYR A 300 17.88 -15.25 -5.84
C TYR A 300 18.32 -13.85 -5.38
N TYR A 301 18.77 -13.68 -4.12
CA TYR A 301 19.33 -12.41 -3.67
C TYR A 301 20.57 -12.02 -4.50
N THR A 302 21.45 -12.99 -4.84
CA THR A 302 22.62 -12.72 -5.66
C THR A 302 22.24 -12.23 -7.06
N LYS A 303 21.20 -12.80 -7.69
CA LYS A 303 20.68 -12.33 -8.98
C LYS A 303 20.21 -10.88 -8.92
N ILE A 304 19.49 -10.49 -7.85
CA ILE A 304 19.02 -9.12 -7.67
C ILE A 304 20.21 -8.18 -7.45
N ILE A 305 21.11 -8.50 -6.52
CA ILE A 305 22.28 -7.68 -6.18
C ILE A 305 23.14 -7.41 -7.41
N ALA A 306 23.32 -8.40 -8.29
CA ALA A 306 24.07 -8.27 -9.52
C ALA A 306 23.41 -7.35 -10.57
N SER A 307 22.10 -7.11 -10.47
CA SER A 307 21.36 -6.22 -11.37
C SER A 307 21.26 -4.77 -10.90
N LEU A 308 21.70 -4.48 -9.68
CA LEU A 308 21.63 -3.16 -9.08
C LEU A 308 22.95 -2.39 -9.27
N SER A 309 22.86 -1.06 -9.34
CA SER A 309 24.02 -0.17 -9.28
C SER A 309 24.74 -0.29 -7.94
N GLU A 310 26.04 0.10 -7.92
CA GLU A 310 26.84 0.04 -6.69
C GLU A 310 26.29 0.95 -5.60
N ASP A 311 25.74 2.10 -5.96
CA ASP A 311 25.22 3.12 -5.06
C ASP A 311 23.75 2.89 -4.63
N SER A 312 23.14 1.78 -5.04
CA SER A 312 21.74 1.50 -4.70
C SER A 312 21.57 1.20 -3.21
N GLU A 313 20.79 2.03 -2.53
CA GLU A 313 20.50 1.83 -1.10
C GLU A 313 19.80 0.52 -0.78
N ILE A 314 18.99 0.00 -1.72
CA ILE A 314 18.35 -1.32 -1.59
C ILE A 314 19.37 -2.45 -1.50
N LYS A 315 20.54 -2.27 -2.09
CA LYS A 315 21.62 -3.25 -2.03
C LYS A 315 22.02 -3.55 -0.57
N SER A 316 21.96 -2.55 0.32
CA SER A 316 22.22 -2.76 1.75
C SER A 316 21.24 -3.78 2.37
N ASP A 317 19.91 -3.62 2.17
CA ASP A 317 18.92 -4.58 2.69
C ASP A 317 19.07 -5.99 2.09
N LEU A 318 19.39 -6.08 0.79
CA LEU A 318 19.62 -7.37 0.13
C LEU A 318 20.88 -8.07 0.64
N LEU A 319 21.96 -7.33 0.88
CA LEU A 319 23.18 -7.83 1.49
C LEU A 319 22.94 -8.32 2.91
N TYR A 320 22.18 -7.56 3.71
CA TYR A 320 21.77 -8.00 5.05
C TYR A 320 21.02 -9.34 5.01
N ARG A 321 20.03 -9.49 4.11
CA ARG A 321 19.24 -10.72 3.97
C ARG A 321 20.08 -11.89 3.47
N ARG A 322 21.00 -11.65 2.53
CA ARG A 322 21.91 -12.66 1.99
C ARG A 322 22.97 -13.05 3.02
N GLY A 323 23.53 -12.09 3.72
CA GLY A 323 24.49 -12.29 4.82
C GLY A 323 23.89 -13.14 5.94
N GLY A 324 22.68 -12.80 6.40
CA GLY A 324 21.96 -13.63 7.36
C GLY A 324 21.67 -15.04 6.84
N SER A 325 21.41 -15.21 5.54
CA SER A 325 21.25 -16.55 4.94
C SER A 325 22.56 -17.34 4.89
N TYR A 326 23.70 -16.68 4.65
CA TYR A 326 25.03 -17.31 4.74
C TYR A 326 25.37 -17.72 6.17
N GLU A 327 25.05 -16.86 7.15
CA GLU A 327 25.27 -17.16 8.57
C GLU A 327 24.49 -18.42 8.99
N ARG A 328 23.21 -18.52 8.62
CA ARG A 328 22.38 -19.71 8.89
C ARG A 328 22.90 -21.01 8.25
N LEU A 329 23.76 -20.92 7.24
CA LEU A 329 24.48 -22.06 6.64
C LEU A 329 25.87 -22.28 7.23
N GLY A 330 26.28 -21.53 8.25
CA GLY A 330 27.62 -21.58 8.84
C GLY A 330 28.73 -21.00 7.97
N ASN A 331 28.38 -20.30 6.88
CA ASN A 331 29.36 -19.64 6.03
C ASN A 331 29.63 -18.21 6.54
N TYR A 332 30.25 -18.16 7.71
CA TYR A 332 30.49 -16.90 8.43
C TYR A 332 31.32 -15.88 7.67
N LYS A 333 32.32 -16.35 6.90
CA LYS A 333 33.15 -15.44 6.10
C LYS A 333 32.31 -14.63 5.12
N LYS A 334 31.45 -15.30 4.34
CA LYS A 334 30.56 -14.61 3.39
C LYS A 334 29.48 -13.82 4.08
N ALA A 335 29.03 -14.25 5.26
CA ALA A 335 28.08 -13.51 6.07
C ALA A 335 28.67 -12.16 6.50
N ASP A 336 29.88 -12.19 7.08
CA ASP A 336 30.58 -10.99 7.53
C ASP A 336 30.89 -10.04 6.36
N GLU A 337 31.35 -10.57 5.20
CA GLU A 337 31.57 -9.78 3.98
C GLU A 337 30.30 -9.02 3.55
N ASP A 338 29.15 -9.69 3.49
CA ASP A 338 27.87 -9.08 3.10
C ASP A 338 27.38 -8.07 4.14
N LEU A 339 27.43 -8.39 5.42
CA LEU A 339 26.93 -7.51 6.50
C LEU A 339 27.81 -6.25 6.62
N LEU A 340 29.13 -6.38 6.53
CA LEU A 340 30.05 -5.23 6.52
C LEU A 340 29.84 -4.36 5.27
N LEU A 341 29.61 -4.97 4.10
CA LEU A 341 29.30 -4.21 2.89
C LEU A 341 27.94 -3.51 2.99
N SER A 342 26.95 -4.13 3.63
CA SER A 342 25.67 -3.49 3.97
C SER A 342 25.86 -2.23 4.82
N LEU A 343 26.70 -2.33 5.88
CA LEU A 343 27.03 -1.20 6.76
C LEU A 343 27.88 -0.14 6.04
N LYS A 344 28.69 -0.52 5.06
CA LYS A 344 29.43 0.46 4.25
C LYS A 344 28.49 1.34 3.42
N ILE A 345 27.37 0.78 2.94
CA ILE A 345 26.33 1.51 2.19
C ILE A 345 25.46 2.33 3.16
N LYS A 346 25.06 1.73 4.28
CA LYS A 346 24.22 2.36 5.32
C LYS A 346 24.84 2.18 6.71
N PRO A 347 25.73 3.09 7.17
CA PRO A 347 26.48 2.94 8.41
C PRO A 347 25.66 2.94 9.71
N ASP A 348 24.44 3.51 9.64
CA ASP A 348 23.55 3.68 10.80
C ASP A 348 22.33 2.74 10.74
N GLU A 349 22.48 1.55 10.09
CA GLU A 349 21.42 0.55 10.04
C GLU A 349 21.47 -0.33 11.31
N ALA A 350 20.66 0.07 12.32
CA ALA A 350 20.67 -0.55 13.65
C ALA A 350 20.49 -2.06 13.64
N TYR A 351 19.60 -2.58 12.80
CA TYR A 351 19.36 -4.04 12.70
C TYR A 351 20.57 -4.81 12.13
N VAL A 352 21.32 -4.22 11.21
CA VAL A 352 22.52 -4.86 10.65
C VAL A 352 23.64 -4.84 11.67
N LEU A 353 23.85 -3.70 12.37
CA LEU A 353 24.80 -3.59 13.47
C LEU A 353 24.53 -4.65 14.55
N ASN A 354 23.30 -4.70 15.02
CA ASN A 354 22.86 -5.66 16.03
C ASN A 354 23.08 -7.12 15.58
N TYR A 355 22.66 -7.46 14.37
CA TYR A 355 22.78 -8.82 13.85
C TYR A 355 24.23 -9.26 13.69
N LEU A 356 25.10 -8.41 13.14
CA LEU A 356 26.52 -8.70 12.95
C LEU A 356 27.23 -8.87 14.29
N ALA A 357 26.96 -7.96 15.23
CA ALA A 357 27.54 -8.01 16.57
C ALA A 357 27.16 -9.31 17.30
N TYR A 358 25.88 -9.68 17.33
CA TYR A 358 25.45 -10.97 17.91
C TYR A 358 26.14 -12.16 17.24
N SER A 359 26.21 -12.17 15.91
CA SER A 359 26.90 -13.25 15.18
C SER A 359 28.39 -13.34 15.52
N TRP A 360 29.06 -12.20 15.79
CA TRP A 360 30.45 -12.17 16.23
C TRP A 360 30.62 -12.66 17.67
N LEU A 361 29.78 -12.19 18.59
CA LEU A 361 29.80 -12.61 19.99
C LEU A 361 29.55 -14.12 20.17
N GLU A 362 28.61 -14.70 19.40
CA GLU A 362 28.35 -16.16 19.43
C GLU A 362 29.55 -17.00 18.99
N ARG A 363 30.51 -16.40 18.30
CA ARG A 363 31.75 -17.04 17.79
C ARG A 363 33.01 -16.64 18.55
N ASP A 364 32.88 -15.85 19.60
CA ASP A 364 34.03 -15.24 20.29
C ASP A 364 34.98 -14.47 19.34
N TYR A 365 34.41 -13.80 18.33
CA TYR A 365 35.15 -13.09 17.29
C TYR A 365 34.89 -11.60 17.39
N GLN A 366 35.95 -10.78 17.28
CA GLN A 366 35.87 -9.29 17.30
C GLN A 366 34.96 -8.75 18.41
N VAL A 367 35.18 -9.24 19.65
CA VAL A 367 34.27 -9.01 20.80
C VAL A 367 34.16 -7.52 21.12
N ASP A 368 35.26 -6.78 21.11
CA ASP A 368 35.25 -5.36 21.45
C ASP A 368 34.48 -4.55 20.40
N GLU A 369 34.72 -4.80 19.11
CA GLU A 369 34.01 -4.16 18.01
C GLU A 369 32.50 -4.56 18.00
N ALA A 370 32.18 -5.78 18.39
CA ALA A 370 30.80 -6.21 18.52
C ALA A 370 30.06 -5.44 19.61
N ILE A 371 30.72 -5.18 20.75
CA ILE A 371 30.13 -4.37 21.83
C ILE A 371 29.89 -2.93 21.35
N GLU A 372 30.86 -2.32 20.66
CA GLU A 372 30.68 -0.99 20.09
C GLU A 372 29.51 -0.93 19.10
N MET A 373 29.33 -1.97 18.26
CA MET A 373 28.19 -2.05 17.35
C MET A 373 26.85 -2.16 18.08
N LEU A 374 26.77 -2.93 19.17
CA LEU A 374 25.56 -3.03 19.99
C LEU A 374 25.21 -1.71 20.67
N GLU A 375 26.20 -1.02 21.24
CA GLU A 375 26.02 0.30 21.85
C GLU A 375 25.50 1.31 20.81
N LYS A 376 26.07 1.30 19.60
CA LYS A 376 25.62 2.13 18.50
C LYS A 376 24.20 1.77 18.05
N ALA A 377 23.88 0.51 17.90
CA ALA A 377 22.53 0.04 17.53
C ALA A 377 21.49 0.50 18.55
N TYR A 378 21.79 0.33 19.85
CA TYR A 378 20.93 0.79 20.94
C TYR A 378 20.77 2.33 20.95
N ALA A 379 21.83 3.09 20.71
CA ALA A 379 21.74 4.55 20.61
C ALA A 379 20.83 5.01 19.46
N LEU A 380 20.79 4.26 18.36
CA LEU A 380 19.95 4.53 17.19
C LEU A 380 18.48 4.15 17.41
N ARG A 381 18.18 3.11 18.19
CA ARG A 381 16.84 2.56 18.42
C ARG A 381 16.66 1.97 19.82
N ASN A 382 16.72 2.82 20.83
CA ASN A 382 16.61 2.41 22.23
C ASN A 382 15.20 1.99 22.68
N ASP A 383 14.18 2.22 21.87
CA ASP A 383 12.79 1.86 22.09
C ASP A 383 12.38 0.54 21.37
N ASP A 384 13.28 -0.05 20.59
CA ASP A 384 13.02 -1.27 19.85
C ASP A 384 13.44 -2.51 20.67
N PRO A 385 12.51 -3.42 21.06
CA PRO A 385 12.83 -4.60 21.87
C PRO A 385 13.68 -5.65 21.15
N TYR A 386 13.95 -5.49 19.85
CA TYR A 386 14.81 -6.39 19.07
C TYR A 386 16.26 -5.91 18.95
N ILE A 387 16.58 -4.75 19.49
CA ILE A 387 17.92 -4.17 19.59
C ILE A 387 18.40 -4.25 21.04
#